data_89fa863190a40deb5361e09eabb650f1
#
_entry.id   89fa863190a40deb5361e09eabb650f1
#
_cell.length_a   1.000
_cell.length_b   1.000
_cell.length_c   1.000
_cell.angle_alpha   90.00
_cell.angle_beta   90.00
_cell.angle_gamma   90.00
#
_symmetry.space_group_name_H-M   'P 1'
#
loop_
_entity.id
_entity.type
_entity.pdbx_description
1 polymer ?
#
loop_
_entity_poly.entity_id
_entity_poly.type
_entity_poly.pdbx_seq_one_letter_code
_entity_poly.pdbx_strand_id
1 'polypeptide(L)'
;MRGTAARQNPHRVVVFMKVYDTIAAISTPRGKGGIAVIRISGADTAAVLAQIFLPRGKSPTDNPRRACFGDICTPAGEVIDEGLVTYFAAPASFTGEDVAEISCHGGVLLTEAVLGAVLAAGARPAEAGEFTARAMMNGKMGLSSAEALGALLDAGNKGQLALARGGMEGKLADATREIYERLSAILSDIYAKVDFPDEDLNSMSTEELRAALAQVKAKTEALAATWQCGRAVSEGIETVICGPVNAGKSTLYNAIVGYDAAIVTDIAGTTRDIISETVSLGNVTLRLSDTAGLRDTEDAVEQIGVARADAAIDRAELVLAVLDGSLEPDERVVAFLERLKRACGTVVIVLNKQDRDTLFPTALLADFSHVVTVSAREGEISALSELVSALYTADIDLRHDAVVANARQFAALIRAVQALDAAIAALDAGVPLDASCVDAELAMSAVGEVDGRAVGEDIVADIFSHFCVGK
;
A
#
# COMPACT_ATOMS: atom_id res chain seq x y z
N MET A 1 -0.96 4.29 -52.05
CA MET A 1 -0.10 3.51 -51.18
C MET A 1 -0.44 3.88 -49.74
N ARG A 2 -1.19 3.00 -49.05
CA ARG A 2 -1.65 3.24 -47.67
C ARG A 2 -0.80 2.37 -46.76
N GLY A 3 0.00 3.01 -45.90
CA GLY A 3 0.80 2.36 -44.88
C GLY A 3 -0.09 1.90 -43.74
N THR A 4 -0.14 0.61 -43.55
CA THR A 4 -0.79 -0.03 -42.38
C THR A 4 0.11 0.11 -41.16
N ALA A 5 -0.28 1.01 -40.24
CA ALA A 5 0.30 1.05 -38.92
C ALA A 5 -0.12 -0.20 -38.14
N ALA A 6 0.84 -1.01 -37.78
CA ALA A 6 0.65 -2.15 -36.89
C ALA A 6 0.22 -1.62 -35.51
N ARG A 7 -1.01 -1.93 -35.13
CA ARG A 7 -1.51 -1.74 -33.75
C ARG A 7 -0.74 -2.70 -32.85
N GLN A 8 0.11 -2.18 -31.99
CA GLN A 8 0.65 -2.91 -30.87
C GLN A 8 -0.52 -3.30 -29.94
N ASN A 9 -0.67 -4.59 -29.72
CA ASN A 9 -1.69 -5.18 -28.87
C ASN A 9 -1.22 -5.06 -27.41
N PRO A 10 -1.87 -4.29 -26.51
CA PRO A 10 -1.38 -4.03 -25.15
C PRO A 10 -1.74 -5.12 -24.12
N HIS A 11 -2.31 -6.25 -24.54
CA HIS A 11 -2.70 -7.33 -23.62
C HIS A 11 -1.85 -8.58 -23.86
N ARG A 12 -0.59 -8.53 -23.44
CA ARG A 12 0.17 -9.73 -23.15
C ARG A 12 -0.22 -10.18 -21.74
N VAL A 13 -1.26 -11.00 -21.62
CA VAL A 13 -1.58 -11.72 -20.40
C VAL A 13 -0.36 -12.57 -20.07
N VAL A 14 0.36 -12.21 -19.02
CA VAL A 14 1.44 -13.03 -18.49
C VAL A 14 0.77 -14.17 -17.73
N VAL A 15 0.58 -15.29 -18.42
CA VAL A 15 0.15 -16.53 -17.78
C VAL A 15 1.32 -16.99 -16.92
N PHE A 16 1.24 -16.85 -15.61
CA PHE A 16 2.13 -17.52 -14.66
C PHE A 16 1.83 -19.02 -14.68
N MET A 17 2.13 -19.68 -15.81
CA MET A 17 2.21 -21.12 -15.83
C MET A 17 3.29 -21.53 -14.83
N LYS A 18 3.10 -22.66 -14.10
CA LYS A 18 4.15 -23.35 -13.34
C LYS A 18 5.30 -23.67 -14.29
N VAL A 19 6.18 -22.73 -14.50
CA VAL A 19 7.36 -22.88 -15.31
C VAL A 19 8.46 -23.29 -14.35
N TYR A 20 8.95 -24.53 -14.48
CA TYR A 20 10.05 -25.08 -13.68
C TYR A 20 11.40 -24.54 -14.12
N ASP A 21 11.45 -23.32 -14.68
CA ASP A 21 12.64 -22.67 -15.14
C ASP A 21 13.34 -21.88 -14.03
N THR A 22 14.61 -21.64 -14.23
CA THR A 22 15.44 -20.85 -13.31
C THR A 22 15.51 -19.40 -13.79
N ILE A 23 15.18 -18.48 -12.90
CA ILE A 23 15.16 -17.03 -13.16
C ILE A 23 16.30 -16.31 -12.46
N ALA A 24 16.71 -15.18 -13.02
CA ALA A 24 17.71 -14.32 -12.40
C ALA A 24 17.43 -12.84 -12.64
N ALA A 25 17.77 -12.01 -11.65
CA ALA A 25 17.74 -10.55 -11.78
C ALA A 25 18.73 -9.86 -10.84
N ILE A 26 19.04 -8.60 -11.14
CA ILE A 26 19.70 -7.69 -10.21
C ILE A 26 18.70 -7.26 -9.15
N SER A 27 18.99 -7.52 -7.87
CA SER A 27 18.09 -7.23 -6.73
C SER A 27 18.46 -5.94 -5.97
N THR A 28 19.50 -5.25 -6.39
CA THR A 28 19.90 -3.94 -5.85
C THR A 28 19.55 -2.82 -6.83
N PRO A 29 19.37 -1.58 -6.36
CA PRO A 29 19.13 -0.44 -7.25
C PRO A 29 20.21 -0.31 -8.31
N ARG A 30 19.81 0.07 -9.54
CA ARG A 30 20.76 0.33 -10.62
C ARG A 30 21.52 1.62 -10.33
N GLY A 31 22.85 1.55 -10.46
CA GLY A 31 23.72 2.70 -10.25
C GLY A 31 25.09 2.30 -9.73
N LYS A 32 25.94 3.29 -9.45
CA LYS A 32 27.27 3.07 -8.88
C LYS A 32 27.14 2.90 -7.36
N GLY A 33 27.44 1.71 -6.87
CA GLY A 33 27.44 1.38 -5.45
C GLY A 33 28.70 0.62 -5.04
N GLY A 34 28.89 0.33 -3.76
CA GLY A 34 29.97 -0.53 -3.29
C GLY A 34 29.74 -2.01 -3.59
N ILE A 35 28.49 -2.44 -3.51
CA ILE A 35 28.06 -3.85 -3.68
C ILE A 35 26.80 -3.88 -4.54
N ALA A 36 26.66 -4.90 -5.39
CA ALA A 36 25.43 -5.30 -6.05
C ALA A 36 25.12 -6.76 -5.77
N VAL A 37 23.82 -7.11 -5.80
CA VAL A 37 23.34 -8.48 -5.59
C VAL A 37 22.56 -8.94 -6.80
N ILE A 38 22.94 -10.08 -7.37
CA ILE A 38 22.18 -10.82 -8.36
C ILE A 38 21.51 -11.99 -7.66
N ARG A 39 20.19 -12.12 -7.83
CA ARG A 39 19.41 -13.23 -7.29
C ARG A 39 19.06 -14.21 -8.37
N ILE A 40 19.15 -15.49 -8.05
CA ILE A 40 18.77 -16.63 -8.90
C ILE A 40 17.73 -17.45 -8.12
N SER A 41 16.68 -17.94 -8.76
CA SER A 41 15.68 -18.84 -8.15
C SER A 41 15.21 -19.88 -9.17
N GLY A 42 15.11 -21.13 -8.75
CA GLY A 42 14.61 -22.24 -9.55
C GLY A 42 15.43 -23.51 -9.39
N ALA A 43 14.95 -24.59 -10.03
CA ALA A 43 15.52 -25.94 -9.86
C ALA A 43 16.97 -26.06 -10.30
N ASP A 44 17.41 -25.28 -11.29
CA ASP A 44 18.76 -25.34 -11.85
C ASP A 44 19.75 -24.39 -11.18
N THR A 45 19.34 -23.71 -10.07
CA THR A 45 20.19 -22.72 -9.38
C THR A 45 21.57 -23.29 -9.01
N ALA A 46 21.64 -24.52 -8.51
CA ALA A 46 22.90 -25.17 -8.17
C ALA A 46 23.77 -25.45 -9.42
N ALA A 47 23.15 -25.87 -10.54
CA ALA A 47 23.82 -26.15 -11.80
C ALA A 47 24.35 -24.86 -12.46
N VAL A 48 23.61 -23.76 -12.38
CA VAL A 48 24.04 -22.42 -12.82
C VAL A 48 25.26 -21.98 -12.01
N LEU A 49 25.20 -22.07 -10.66
CA LEU A 49 26.33 -21.68 -9.82
C LEU A 49 27.59 -22.48 -10.12
N ALA A 50 27.48 -23.79 -10.38
CA ALA A 50 28.63 -24.64 -10.68
C ALA A 50 29.39 -24.22 -11.96
N GLN A 51 28.73 -23.49 -12.88
CA GLN A 51 29.33 -23.01 -14.12
C GLN A 51 30.01 -21.64 -13.99
N ILE A 52 29.57 -20.83 -13.00
CA ILE A 52 29.95 -19.40 -12.94
C ILE A 52 30.65 -19.00 -11.66
N PHE A 53 30.80 -19.91 -10.69
CA PHE A 53 31.42 -19.59 -9.41
C PHE A 53 32.46 -20.62 -9.01
N LEU A 54 33.67 -20.17 -8.76
CA LEU A 54 34.80 -20.98 -8.31
C LEU A 54 35.08 -20.65 -6.82
N PRO A 55 34.56 -21.46 -5.88
CA PRO A 55 34.73 -21.17 -4.45
C PRO A 55 36.19 -21.37 -4.02
N ARG A 56 36.72 -20.41 -3.26
CA ARG A 56 38.06 -20.54 -2.62
C ARG A 56 38.00 -21.35 -1.30
N GLY A 57 36.98 -22.18 -1.14
CA GLY A 57 36.72 -23.03 0.03
C GLY A 57 35.64 -24.06 -0.26
N LYS A 58 34.71 -24.21 0.67
CA LYS A 58 33.56 -25.10 0.47
C LYS A 58 32.59 -24.53 -0.54
N SER A 59 31.94 -25.38 -1.32
CA SER A 59 30.87 -24.97 -2.23
C SER A 59 29.69 -24.31 -1.47
N PRO A 60 29.03 -23.30 -2.05
CA PRO A 60 27.80 -22.73 -1.49
C PRO A 60 26.70 -23.78 -1.27
N THR A 61 26.57 -24.75 -2.17
CA THR A 61 25.60 -25.85 -2.10
C THR A 61 25.87 -26.80 -0.93
N ASP A 62 27.14 -26.99 -0.53
CA ASP A 62 27.54 -27.80 0.63
C ASP A 62 27.42 -27.02 1.95
N ASN A 63 27.27 -25.71 1.88
CA ASN A 63 27.14 -24.80 3.02
C ASN A 63 25.96 -23.85 2.87
N PRO A 64 24.73 -24.34 2.79
CA PRO A 64 23.57 -23.46 2.62
C PRO A 64 23.46 -22.43 3.75
N ARG A 65 23.02 -21.21 3.38
CA ARG A 65 22.88 -20.06 4.26
C ARG A 65 24.19 -19.51 4.84
N ARG A 66 25.33 -19.82 4.21
CA ARG A 66 26.63 -19.23 4.54
C ARG A 66 27.21 -18.56 3.31
N ALA A 67 27.76 -17.38 3.51
CA ALA A 67 28.49 -16.67 2.47
C ALA A 67 29.79 -17.41 2.15
N CYS A 68 29.98 -17.78 0.89
CA CYS A 68 31.15 -18.46 0.36
C CYS A 68 31.88 -17.49 -0.56
N PHE A 69 33.17 -17.22 -0.29
CA PHE A 69 34.02 -16.36 -1.09
C PHE A 69 34.62 -17.13 -2.26
N GLY A 70 34.71 -16.50 -3.43
CA GLY A 70 35.26 -17.12 -4.62
C GLY A 70 35.30 -16.18 -5.83
N ASP A 71 35.73 -16.71 -6.95
CA ASP A 71 35.81 -16.01 -8.22
C ASP A 71 34.50 -16.22 -9.00
N ILE A 72 33.93 -15.12 -9.51
CA ILE A 72 32.76 -15.12 -10.37
C ILE A 72 33.26 -15.12 -11.80
N CYS A 73 32.85 -16.11 -12.60
CA CYS A 73 33.37 -16.34 -13.93
C CYS A 73 32.27 -16.39 -14.99
N THR A 74 32.64 -16.22 -16.25
CA THR A 74 31.78 -16.66 -17.35
C THR A 74 31.74 -18.20 -17.42
N PRO A 75 30.76 -18.82 -18.10
CA PRO A 75 30.74 -20.27 -18.35
C PRO A 75 31.97 -20.76 -19.12
N ALA A 76 32.69 -19.87 -19.79
CA ALA A 76 33.95 -20.16 -20.47
C ALA A 76 35.18 -20.14 -19.55
N GLY A 77 35.01 -19.80 -18.27
CA GLY A 77 36.06 -19.76 -17.24
C GLY A 77 36.82 -18.43 -17.14
N GLU A 78 36.37 -17.38 -17.81
CA GLU A 78 36.95 -16.03 -17.68
C GLU A 78 36.47 -15.39 -16.40
N VAL A 79 37.38 -14.93 -15.53
CA VAL A 79 37.06 -14.26 -14.27
C VAL A 79 36.51 -12.86 -14.56
N ILE A 80 35.32 -12.58 -14.06
CA ILE A 80 34.64 -11.29 -14.14
C ILE A 80 34.91 -10.46 -12.88
N ASP A 81 34.78 -11.08 -11.70
CA ASP A 81 34.91 -10.44 -10.40
C ASP A 81 35.24 -11.48 -9.32
N GLU A 82 35.55 -11.01 -8.13
CA GLU A 82 35.54 -11.85 -6.91
C GLU A 82 34.41 -11.38 -6.00
N GLY A 83 33.74 -12.33 -5.32
CA GLY A 83 32.58 -11.99 -4.53
C GLY A 83 32.13 -13.07 -3.57
N LEU A 84 30.94 -12.87 -3.02
CA LEU A 84 30.32 -13.79 -2.10
C LEU A 84 29.08 -14.42 -2.74
N VAL A 85 28.91 -15.73 -2.55
CA VAL A 85 27.68 -16.43 -2.93
C VAL A 85 27.07 -17.05 -1.68
N THR A 86 25.76 -16.81 -1.50
CA THR A 86 24.95 -17.48 -0.48
C THR A 86 23.88 -18.31 -1.16
N TYR A 87 23.82 -19.60 -0.84
CA TYR A 87 22.83 -20.53 -1.36
C TYR A 87 21.77 -20.86 -0.30
N PHE A 88 20.51 -20.89 -0.70
CA PHE A 88 19.36 -21.22 0.14
C PHE A 88 18.63 -22.41 -0.50
N ALA A 89 18.75 -23.58 0.13
CA ALA A 89 18.09 -24.78 -0.35
C ALA A 89 16.57 -24.71 -0.11
N ALA A 90 15.80 -25.22 -1.07
CA ALA A 90 14.36 -25.39 -0.96
C ALA A 90 14.01 -26.32 0.23
N PRO A 91 12.85 -26.12 0.89
CA PRO A 91 11.91 -25.02 0.77
C PRO A 91 12.29 -23.81 1.64
N ALA A 92 13.47 -23.78 2.22
CA ALA A 92 13.89 -22.81 3.22
C ALA A 92 14.56 -21.56 2.59
N SER A 93 13.93 -21.01 1.56
CA SER A 93 14.32 -19.82 0.80
C SER A 93 13.18 -18.80 0.74
N PHE A 94 13.40 -17.67 0.09
CA PHE A 94 12.38 -16.63 -0.13
C PHE A 94 11.24 -17.14 -1.02
N THR A 95 11.58 -17.71 -2.18
CA THR A 95 10.60 -18.24 -3.13
C THR A 95 10.05 -19.62 -2.79
N GLY A 96 10.70 -20.34 -1.85
CA GLY A 96 10.43 -21.75 -1.60
C GLY A 96 11.15 -22.71 -2.57
N GLU A 97 11.84 -22.18 -3.59
CA GLU A 97 12.72 -22.89 -4.52
C GLU A 97 14.17 -22.82 -4.04
N ASP A 98 15.08 -23.47 -4.76
CA ASP A 98 16.51 -23.21 -4.58
C ASP A 98 16.82 -21.78 -5.00
N VAL A 99 17.48 -21.00 -4.12
CA VAL A 99 17.82 -19.61 -4.35
C VAL A 99 19.31 -19.39 -4.13
N ALA A 100 19.91 -18.56 -4.97
CA ALA A 100 21.25 -18.07 -4.71
C ALA A 100 21.30 -16.54 -4.81
N GLU A 101 22.13 -15.94 -3.96
CA GLU A 101 22.46 -14.52 -4.00
C GLU A 101 23.96 -14.37 -4.24
N ILE A 102 24.31 -13.71 -5.33
CA ILE A 102 25.68 -13.41 -5.74
C ILE A 102 25.94 -11.95 -5.41
N SER A 103 26.79 -11.69 -4.43
CA SER A 103 27.24 -10.33 -4.09
C SER A 103 28.56 -10.06 -4.78
N CYS A 104 28.55 -9.08 -5.69
CA CYS A 104 29.72 -8.61 -6.47
C CYS A 104 29.95 -7.10 -6.23
N HIS A 105 31.01 -6.53 -6.80
CA HIS A 105 31.21 -5.09 -6.77
C HIS A 105 30.11 -4.35 -7.57
N GLY A 106 29.65 -3.19 -7.05
CA GLY A 106 28.48 -2.45 -7.53
C GLY A 106 28.74 -1.47 -8.68
N GLY A 107 29.43 -1.92 -9.72
CA GLY A 107 29.59 -1.17 -10.97
C GLY A 107 28.54 -1.59 -12.01
N VAL A 108 27.93 -0.64 -12.75
CA VAL A 108 26.86 -0.94 -13.71
C VAL A 108 27.28 -2.01 -14.72
N LEU A 109 28.41 -1.81 -15.39
CA LEU A 109 28.92 -2.76 -16.38
C LEU A 109 29.28 -4.12 -15.76
N LEU A 110 29.85 -4.10 -14.56
CA LEU A 110 30.24 -5.31 -13.87
C LEU A 110 29.03 -6.14 -13.44
N THR A 111 28.00 -5.48 -12.87
CA THR A 111 26.76 -6.13 -12.48
C THR A 111 26.04 -6.73 -13.68
N GLU A 112 26.02 -6.03 -14.82
CA GLU A 112 25.47 -6.54 -16.08
C GLU A 112 26.28 -7.73 -16.63
N ALA A 113 27.60 -7.72 -16.51
CA ALA A 113 28.44 -8.83 -16.91
C ALA A 113 28.19 -10.08 -16.05
N VAL A 114 28.04 -9.93 -14.72
CA VAL A 114 27.71 -11.05 -13.83
C VAL A 114 26.31 -11.59 -14.14
N LEU A 115 25.29 -10.73 -14.33
CA LEU A 115 23.97 -11.19 -14.77
C LEU A 115 24.04 -11.90 -16.11
N GLY A 116 24.81 -11.37 -17.08
CA GLY A 116 25.03 -11.99 -18.39
C GLY A 116 25.62 -13.39 -18.28
N ALA A 117 26.59 -13.62 -17.37
CA ALA A 117 27.16 -14.94 -17.09
C ALA A 117 26.11 -15.91 -16.51
N VAL A 118 25.28 -15.45 -15.58
CA VAL A 118 24.15 -16.23 -15.00
C VAL A 118 23.16 -16.66 -16.09
N LEU A 119 22.80 -15.74 -17.00
CA LEU A 119 21.87 -16.01 -18.10
C LEU A 119 22.50 -16.99 -19.13
N ALA A 120 23.77 -16.82 -19.42
CA ALA A 120 24.52 -17.73 -20.30
C ALA A 120 24.66 -19.13 -19.73
N ALA A 121 24.63 -19.28 -18.40
CA ALA A 121 24.66 -20.55 -17.70
C ALA A 121 23.29 -21.27 -17.64
N GLY A 122 22.20 -20.66 -18.18
CA GLY A 122 20.91 -21.32 -18.36
C GLY A 122 19.75 -20.71 -17.59
N ALA A 123 19.97 -19.65 -16.79
CA ALA A 123 18.85 -18.89 -16.23
C ALA A 123 18.22 -17.97 -17.29
N ARG A 124 16.94 -17.62 -17.12
CA ARG A 124 16.33 -16.53 -17.89
C ARG A 124 16.17 -15.25 -17.04
N PRO A 125 15.99 -14.08 -17.67
CA PRO A 125 15.65 -12.88 -16.93
C PRO A 125 14.32 -13.05 -16.18
N ALA A 126 14.28 -12.59 -14.93
CA ALA A 126 13.05 -12.52 -14.17
C ALA A 126 12.17 -11.34 -14.65
N GLU A 127 10.85 -11.54 -14.60
CA GLU A 127 9.87 -10.49 -14.80
C GLU A 127 9.67 -9.64 -13.53
N ALA A 128 8.92 -8.53 -13.64
CA ALA A 128 8.58 -7.70 -12.49
C ALA A 128 7.81 -8.52 -11.45
N GLY A 129 8.21 -8.45 -10.18
CA GLY A 129 7.56 -9.16 -9.06
C GLY A 129 7.65 -10.68 -9.10
N GLU A 130 8.37 -11.30 -10.04
CA GLU A 130 8.31 -12.76 -10.26
C GLU A 130 8.81 -13.58 -9.06
N PHE A 131 9.83 -13.12 -8.34
CA PHE A 131 10.28 -13.85 -7.13
C PHE A 131 9.20 -13.86 -6.05
N THR A 132 8.49 -12.74 -5.86
CA THR A 132 7.39 -12.63 -4.90
C THR A 132 6.17 -13.44 -5.34
N ALA A 133 5.86 -13.45 -6.64
CA ALA A 133 4.80 -14.29 -7.20
C ALA A 133 5.09 -15.78 -6.98
N ARG A 134 6.33 -16.24 -7.19
CA ARG A 134 6.74 -17.62 -6.88
C ARG A 134 6.67 -17.92 -5.39
N ALA A 135 7.06 -16.98 -4.53
CA ALA A 135 6.90 -17.14 -3.08
C ALA A 135 5.41 -17.35 -2.70
N MET A 136 4.50 -16.58 -3.31
CA MET A 136 3.06 -16.75 -3.10
C MET A 136 2.57 -18.10 -3.63
N MET A 137 2.92 -18.49 -4.85
CA MET A 137 2.53 -19.79 -5.44
C MET A 137 3.04 -20.98 -4.63
N ASN A 138 4.21 -20.87 -4.01
CA ASN A 138 4.81 -21.87 -3.15
C ASN A 138 4.33 -21.78 -1.68
N GLY A 139 3.30 -20.97 -1.40
CA GLY A 139 2.67 -20.87 -0.08
C GLY A 139 3.55 -20.22 1.00
N LYS A 140 4.56 -19.41 0.60
CA LYS A 140 5.45 -18.71 1.54
C LYS A 140 4.79 -17.46 2.12
N MET A 141 3.84 -16.87 1.41
CA MET A 141 3.06 -15.70 1.80
C MET A 141 1.72 -15.67 1.07
N GLY A 142 0.73 -14.98 1.64
CA GLY A 142 -0.53 -14.65 0.97
C GLY A 142 -0.43 -13.39 0.13
N LEU A 143 -1.48 -13.10 -0.65
CA LEU A 143 -1.53 -11.94 -1.54
C LEU A 143 -1.45 -10.62 -0.76
N SER A 144 -2.16 -10.50 0.36
CA SER A 144 -2.12 -9.31 1.22
C SER A 144 -0.72 -9.02 1.76
N SER A 145 0.05 -10.06 2.12
CA SER A 145 1.44 -9.92 2.56
C SER A 145 2.38 -9.56 1.41
N ALA A 146 2.10 -10.05 0.20
CA ALA A 146 2.86 -9.66 -0.99
C ALA A 146 2.62 -8.18 -1.34
N GLU A 147 1.36 -7.71 -1.35
CA GLU A 147 1.03 -6.28 -1.51
C GLU A 147 1.71 -5.42 -0.45
N ALA A 148 1.71 -5.86 0.82
CA ALA A 148 2.39 -5.18 1.90
C ALA A 148 3.92 -5.10 1.70
N LEU A 149 4.55 -6.13 1.10
CA LEU A 149 5.96 -6.10 0.74
C LEU A 149 6.24 -5.02 -0.33
N GLY A 150 5.37 -4.87 -1.33
CA GLY A 150 5.44 -3.77 -2.30
C GLY A 150 5.37 -2.42 -1.60
N ALA A 151 4.33 -2.21 -0.79
CA ALA A 151 4.13 -0.99 -0.03
C ALA A 151 5.31 -0.67 0.94
N LEU A 152 5.96 -1.69 1.50
CA LEU A 152 7.15 -1.51 2.36
C LEU A 152 8.32 -0.88 1.61
N LEU A 153 8.51 -1.25 0.35
CA LEU A 153 9.60 -0.73 -0.49
C LEU A 153 9.34 0.70 -0.95
N ASP A 154 8.07 1.03 -1.15
CA ASP A 154 7.63 2.35 -1.61
C ASP A 154 7.34 3.31 -0.44
N ALA A 155 7.46 2.84 0.82
CA ALA A 155 7.15 3.62 2.00
C ALA A 155 8.02 4.88 2.10
N GLY A 156 7.41 6.05 2.01
CA GLY A 156 8.04 7.37 2.12
C GLY A 156 7.96 7.97 3.52
N ASN A 157 7.17 7.40 4.45
CA ASN A 157 7.05 7.90 5.83
C ASN A 157 6.91 6.77 6.85
N LYS A 158 6.98 7.13 8.15
CA LYS A 158 6.92 6.17 9.26
C LYS A 158 5.56 5.46 9.36
N GLY A 159 4.47 6.14 9.05
CA GLY A 159 3.12 5.56 9.06
C GLY A 159 3.00 4.47 8.00
N GLN A 160 3.41 4.75 6.76
CA GLN A 160 3.44 3.77 5.67
C GLN A 160 4.33 2.58 6.00
N LEU A 161 5.51 2.83 6.58
CA LEU A 161 6.42 1.77 7.02
C LEU A 161 5.79 0.88 8.10
N ALA A 162 5.10 1.47 9.09
CA ALA A 162 4.44 0.72 10.16
C ALA A 162 3.28 -0.12 9.62
N LEU A 163 2.41 0.47 8.77
CA LEU A 163 1.29 -0.20 8.13
C LEU A 163 1.75 -1.38 7.27
N ALA A 164 2.75 -1.17 6.41
CA ALA A 164 3.31 -2.21 5.56
C ALA A 164 3.93 -3.36 6.37
N ARG A 165 4.61 -3.06 7.48
CA ARG A 165 5.14 -4.11 8.38
C ARG A 165 4.04 -4.93 9.02
N GLY A 166 2.96 -4.29 9.51
CA GLY A 166 1.78 -5.01 10.03
C GLY A 166 1.16 -5.95 8.99
N GLY A 167 1.04 -5.48 7.74
CA GLY A 167 0.57 -6.29 6.62
C GLY A 167 1.50 -7.48 6.31
N MET A 168 2.81 -7.28 6.32
CA MET A 168 3.80 -8.36 6.13
C MET A 168 3.79 -9.38 7.27
N GLU A 169 3.52 -8.96 8.50
CA GLU A 169 3.36 -9.84 9.67
C GLU A 169 2.05 -10.65 9.60
N GLY A 170 1.21 -10.42 8.57
CA GLY A 170 0.01 -11.20 8.29
C GLY A 170 -1.22 -10.80 9.11
N LYS A 171 -1.25 -9.64 9.75
CA LYS A 171 -2.37 -9.21 10.61
C LYS A 171 -3.72 -9.22 9.87
N LEU A 172 -3.76 -8.67 8.67
CA LEU A 172 -4.95 -8.67 7.82
C LEU A 172 -5.33 -10.10 7.37
N ALA A 173 -4.33 -10.90 6.98
CA ALA A 173 -4.54 -12.29 6.57
C ALA A 173 -5.10 -13.15 7.71
N ASP A 174 -4.62 -12.95 8.94
CA ASP A 174 -5.13 -13.66 10.13
C ASP A 174 -6.59 -13.28 10.42
N ALA A 175 -6.93 -11.98 10.37
CA ALA A 175 -8.28 -11.51 10.58
C ALA A 175 -9.26 -12.01 9.51
N THR A 176 -8.88 -11.96 8.24
CA THR A 176 -9.71 -12.48 7.14
C THR A 176 -9.83 -13.99 7.17
N ARG A 177 -8.78 -14.71 7.60
CA ARG A 177 -8.83 -16.16 7.81
C ARG A 177 -9.83 -16.55 8.88
N GLU A 178 -9.87 -15.85 10.01
CA GLU A 178 -10.86 -16.11 11.07
C GLU A 178 -12.29 -15.94 10.56
N ILE A 179 -12.56 -14.89 9.79
CA ILE A 179 -13.85 -14.66 9.14
C ILE A 179 -14.19 -15.79 8.17
N TYR A 180 -13.25 -16.15 7.31
CA TYR A 180 -13.40 -17.23 6.33
C TYR A 180 -13.71 -18.59 6.97
N GLU A 181 -12.97 -18.96 8.02
CA GLU A 181 -13.17 -20.22 8.75
C GLU A 181 -14.53 -20.28 9.42
N ARG A 182 -15.03 -19.16 9.98
CA ARG A 182 -16.37 -19.07 10.54
C ARG A 182 -17.45 -19.24 9.49
N LEU A 183 -17.31 -18.59 8.32
CA LEU A 183 -18.24 -18.77 7.20
C LEU A 183 -18.22 -20.21 6.71
N SER A 184 -17.05 -20.81 6.57
CA SER A 184 -16.91 -22.21 6.17
C SER A 184 -17.63 -23.17 7.15
N ALA A 185 -17.54 -22.92 8.45
CA ALA A 185 -18.25 -23.72 9.46
C ALA A 185 -19.77 -23.57 9.36
N ILE A 186 -20.28 -22.32 9.17
CA ILE A 186 -21.70 -22.04 8.98
C ILE A 186 -22.22 -22.74 7.72
N LEU A 187 -21.51 -22.61 6.62
CA LEU A 187 -21.89 -23.26 5.35
C LEU A 187 -21.89 -24.79 5.46
N SER A 188 -20.91 -25.37 6.16
CA SER A 188 -20.86 -26.80 6.41
C SER A 188 -22.07 -27.31 7.21
N ASP A 189 -22.56 -26.51 8.19
CA ASP A 189 -23.77 -26.83 8.93
C ASP A 189 -25.04 -26.73 8.06
N ILE A 190 -25.11 -25.71 7.21
CA ILE A 190 -26.23 -25.56 6.26
C ILE A 190 -26.27 -26.73 5.28
N TYR A 191 -25.13 -27.10 4.67
CA TYR A 191 -25.07 -28.24 3.74
C TYR A 191 -25.45 -29.57 4.40
N ALA A 192 -24.97 -29.80 5.62
CA ALA A 192 -25.34 -31.01 6.36
C ALA A 192 -26.87 -31.10 6.54
N LYS A 193 -27.56 -29.98 6.83
CA LYS A 193 -29.01 -29.92 6.92
C LYS A 193 -29.71 -30.14 5.58
N VAL A 194 -29.19 -29.59 4.51
CA VAL A 194 -29.75 -29.71 3.15
C VAL A 194 -29.61 -31.13 2.63
N ASP A 195 -28.44 -31.75 2.85
CA ASP A 195 -28.13 -33.09 2.32
C ASP A 195 -28.78 -34.23 3.14
N PHE A 196 -28.98 -34.01 4.45
CA PHE A 196 -29.51 -35.01 5.39
C PHE A 196 -30.70 -34.46 6.19
N PRO A 197 -31.84 -34.10 5.51
CA PRO A 197 -32.98 -33.42 6.19
C PRO A 197 -33.71 -34.32 7.18
N ASP A 198 -33.63 -35.66 7.04
CA ASP A 198 -34.29 -36.63 7.90
C ASP A 198 -33.39 -37.13 9.07
N GLU A 199 -32.14 -36.68 9.14
CA GLU A 199 -31.25 -37.04 10.25
C GLU A 199 -31.35 -36.01 11.38
N ASP A 200 -31.36 -36.49 12.62
CA ASP A 200 -31.36 -35.65 13.82
C ASP A 200 -29.93 -35.11 14.08
N LEU A 201 -29.47 -34.27 13.17
CA LEU A 201 -28.18 -33.62 13.26
C LEU A 201 -28.23 -32.54 14.35
N ASN A 202 -27.21 -32.50 15.18
CA ASN A 202 -27.04 -31.40 16.16
C ASN A 202 -26.58 -30.11 15.44
N SER A 203 -27.43 -29.61 14.54
CA SER A 203 -27.18 -28.45 13.68
C SER A 203 -27.81 -27.19 14.23
N MET A 204 -27.29 -26.02 13.86
CA MET A 204 -27.79 -24.70 14.31
C MET A 204 -29.25 -24.49 13.88
N SER A 205 -30.08 -23.94 14.75
CA SER A 205 -31.43 -23.43 14.42
C SER A 205 -31.30 -22.24 13.45
N THR A 206 -32.42 -21.84 12.82
CA THR A 206 -32.41 -20.65 11.92
C THR A 206 -32.01 -19.39 12.68
N GLU A 207 -32.44 -19.24 13.92
CA GLU A 207 -32.06 -18.13 14.80
C GLU A 207 -30.57 -18.14 15.13
N GLU A 208 -29.99 -19.31 15.38
CA GLU A 208 -28.54 -19.45 15.63
C GLU A 208 -27.73 -19.18 14.38
N LEU A 209 -28.15 -19.67 13.19
CA LEU A 209 -27.53 -19.34 11.90
C LEU A 209 -27.55 -17.85 11.64
N ARG A 210 -28.72 -17.21 11.81
CA ARG A 210 -28.86 -15.77 11.67
C ARG A 210 -27.90 -14.99 12.61
N ALA A 211 -27.85 -15.40 13.88
CA ALA A 211 -26.97 -14.78 14.86
C ALA A 211 -25.49 -14.98 14.51
N ALA A 212 -25.12 -16.15 14.02
CA ALA A 212 -23.75 -16.45 13.58
C ALA A 212 -23.36 -15.58 12.36
N LEU A 213 -24.22 -15.47 11.34
CA LEU A 213 -23.98 -14.60 10.18
C LEU A 213 -23.90 -13.12 10.59
N ALA A 214 -24.75 -12.66 11.51
CA ALA A 214 -24.70 -11.29 12.02
C ALA A 214 -23.38 -10.99 12.77
N GLN A 215 -22.85 -11.94 13.52
CA GLN A 215 -21.54 -11.80 14.18
C GLN A 215 -20.39 -11.72 13.14
N VAL A 216 -20.43 -12.55 12.10
CA VAL A 216 -19.45 -12.50 11.02
C VAL A 216 -19.54 -11.18 10.28
N LYS A 217 -20.75 -10.70 9.96
CA LYS A 217 -20.96 -9.40 9.33
C LYS A 217 -20.34 -8.27 10.17
N ALA A 218 -20.65 -8.20 11.46
CA ALA A 218 -20.11 -7.17 12.35
C ALA A 218 -18.57 -7.15 12.38
N LYS A 219 -17.92 -8.32 12.37
CA LYS A 219 -16.45 -8.42 12.28
C LYS A 219 -15.94 -7.92 10.93
N THR A 220 -16.63 -8.26 9.84
CA THR A 220 -16.26 -7.83 8.48
C THR A 220 -16.41 -6.32 8.31
N GLU A 221 -17.48 -5.73 8.86
CA GLU A 221 -17.70 -4.28 8.89
C GLU A 221 -16.64 -3.55 9.70
N ALA A 222 -16.30 -4.07 10.90
CA ALA A 222 -15.24 -3.49 11.72
C ALA A 222 -13.89 -3.50 11.00
N LEU A 223 -13.58 -4.59 10.29
CA LEU A 223 -12.36 -4.68 9.49
C LEU A 223 -12.40 -3.70 8.31
N ALA A 224 -13.52 -3.62 7.57
CA ALA A 224 -13.70 -2.68 6.47
C ALA A 224 -13.59 -1.20 6.93
N ALA A 225 -14.05 -0.88 8.14
CA ALA A 225 -13.98 0.48 8.70
C ALA A 225 -12.53 0.97 8.88
N THR A 226 -11.55 0.07 9.04
CA THR A 226 -10.13 0.43 9.13
C THR A 226 -9.57 1.04 7.83
N TRP A 227 -10.30 0.89 6.71
CA TRP A 227 -9.92 1.45 5.41
C TRP A 227 -9.69 2.95 5.42
N GLN A 228 -10.46 3.72 6.20
CA GLN A 228 -10.26 5.18 6.27
C GLN A 228 -8.86 5.53 6.79
N CYS A 229 -8.42 4.83 7.84
CA CYS A 229 -7.07 4.96 8.36
C CYS A 229 -6.02 4.46 7.35
N GLY A 230 -6.18 3.24 6.83
CA GLY A 230 -5.25 2.65 5.89
C GLY A 230 -5.04 3.53 4.64
N ARG A 231 -6.11 4.07 4.06
CA ARG A 231 -6.08 4.97 2.91
C ARG A 231 -5.39 6.30 3.24
N ALA A 232 -5.69 6.89 4.39
CA ALA A 232 -5.06 8.14 4.82
C ALA A 232 -3.54 8.01 4.95
N VAL A 233 -3.07 6.84 5.36
CA VAL A 233 -1.64 6.53 5.49
C VAL A 233 -1.02 6.18 4.14
N SER A 234 -1.64 5.25 3.36
CA SER A 234 -1.06 4.70 2.12
C SER A 234 -1.25 5.62 0.91
N GLU A 235 -2.49 6.00 0.59
CA GLU A 235 -2.83 6.75 -0.61
C GLU A 235 -2.83 8.27 -0.38
N GLY A 236 -3.08 8.67 0.86
CA GLY A 236 -3.13 10.07 1.27
C GLY A 236 -4.52 10.70 1.20
N ILE A 237 -4.62 11.86 1.83
CA ILE A 237 -5.84 12.64 2.05
C ILE A 237 -5.81 13.85 1.13
N GLU A 238 -6.87 14.05 0.32
CA GLU A 238 -7.04 15.25 -0.49
C GLU A 238 -7.12 16.48 0.42
N THR A 239 -6.07 17.29 0.40
CA THR A 239 -5.86 18.38 1.34
C THR A 239 -5.72 19.71 0.61
N VAL A 240 -6.41 20.74 1.11
CA VAL A 240 -6.24 22.12 0.66
C VAL A 240 -5.69 22.99 1.79
N ILE A 241 -4.69 23.82 1.49
CA ILE A 241 -4.20 24.88 2.38
C ILE A 241 -4.80 26.19 1.89
N CYS A 242 -5.68 26.78 2.68
CA CYS A 242 -6.39 28.03 2.31
C CYS A 242 -6.33 29.05 3.45
N GLY A 243 -6.76 30.28 3.16
CA GLY A 243 -6.77 31.35 4.17
C GLY A 243 -6.49 32.72 3.55
N PRO A 244 -6.63 33.81 4.32
CA PRO A 244 -6.39 35.19 3.90
C PRO A 244 -4.97 35.42 3.36
N VAL A 245 -4.79 36.52 2.66
CA VAL A 245 -3.47 37.00 2.19
C VAL A 245 -2.56 37.22 3.41
N ASN A 246 -1.28 36.85 3.32
CA ASN A 246 -0.28 37.00 4.38
C ASN A 246 -0.52 36.23 5.68
N ALA A 247 -1.49 35.30 5.72
CA ALA A 247 -1.68 34.40 6.87
C ALA A 247 -0.52 33.40 7.06
N GLY A 248 0.33 33.21 6.04
CA GLY A 248 1.50 32.34 6.11
C GLY A 248 1.27 30.97 5.49
N LYS A 249 0.38 30.85 4.50
CA LYS A 249 0.10 29.59 3.76
C LYS A 249 1.33 28.97 3.15
N SER A 250 2.10 29.76 2.37
CA SER A 250 3.35 29.27 1.74
C SER A 250 4.42 28.89 2.77
N THR A 251 4.46 29.61 3.90
CA THR A 251 5.37 29.29 5.00
C THR A 251 4.98 27.98 5.66
N LEU A 252 3.67 27.77 5.91
CA LEU A 252 3.16 26.51 6.45
C LEU A 252 3.43 25.34 5.49
N TYR A 253 3.16 25.54 4.19
CA TYR A 253 3.48 24.54 3.18
C TYR A 253 4.97 24.13 3.23
N ASN A 254 5.89 25.09 3.21
CA ASN A 254 7.31 24.82 3.30
C ASN A 254 7.71 24.16 4.63
N ALA A 255 7.06 24.52 5.73
CA ALA A 255 7.27 23.88 7.01
C ALA A 255 6.82 22.41 7.01
N ILE A 256 5.67 22.10 6.39
CA ILE A 256 5.17 20.72 6.24
C ILE A 256 6.15 19.90 5.37
N VAL A 257 6.57 20.43 4.22
CA VAL A 257 7.54 19.75 3.32
C VAL A 257 8.88 19.52 4.01
N GLY A 258 9.33 20.44 4.87
CA GLY A 258 10.60 20.34 5.61
C GLY A 258 10.53 19.54 6.92
N TYR A 259 9.34 19.32 7.48
CA TYR A 259 9.14 18.72 8.79
C TYR A 259 9.51 17.23 8.85
N ASP A 260 8.98 16.49 7.88
CA ASP A 260 9.37 15.09 7.65
C ASP A 260 10.05 15.05 6.28
N ALA A 261 11.33 15.37 6.19
CA ALA A 261 12.10 15.34 4.94
C ALA A 261 12.13 13.91 4.35
N ALA A 262 10.96 13.38 4.09
CA ALA A 262 10.74 12.13 3.40
C ALA A 262 10.89 12.38 1.89
N ILE A 263 11.59 11.49 1.28
CA ILE A 263 11.90 11.41 -0.15
C ILE A 263 10.62 11.70 -0.94
N VAL A 264 10.56 12.88 -1.57
CA VAL A 264 9.58 13.16 -2.62
C VAL A 264 9.86 12.14 -3.73
N THR A 265 9.07 11.08 -3.78
CA THR A 265 9.12 10.17 -4.90
C THR A 265 8.35 10.81 -6.04
N ASP A 266 9.08 11.29 -7.05
CA ASP A 266 8.52 11.54 -8.38
C ASP A 266 7.98 10.19 -8.89
N ILE A 267 6.70 9.94 -8.70
CA ILE A 267 6.01 8.86 -9.41
C ILE A 267 5.87 9.33 -10.85
N ALA A 268 6.84 8.95 -11.67
CA ALA A 268 6.82 9.17 -13.10
C ALA A 268 5.69 8.33 -13.71
N GLY A 269 4.56 8.97 -14.05
CA GLY A 269 3.52 8.23 -14.77
C GLY A 269 2.17 8.89 -15.01
N THR A 270 1.89 10.11 -14.52
CA THR A 270 0.60 10.76 -14.82
C THR A 270 0.81 12.10 -15.52
N THR A 271 0.76 12.06 -16.84
CA THR A 271 0.73 13.24 -17.71
C THR A 271 -0.64 13.90 -17.65
N ARG A 272 -0.68 15.21 -17.30
CA ARG A 272 -1.72 16.21 -17.63
C ARG A 272 -2.91 16.43 -16.70
N ASP A 273 -2.89 16.05 -15.43
CA ASP A 273 -3.88 16.56 -14.50
C ASP A 273 -3.19 17.27 -13.32
N ILE A 274 -3.84 18.29 -12.76
CA ILE A 274 -3.49 19.18 -11.66
C ILE A 274 -2.30 18.68 -10.83
N ILE A 275 -1.19 19.42 -10.80
CA ILE A 275 0.02 19.06 -10.06
C ILE A 275 -0.36 18.96 -8.57
N SER A 276 -0.69 17.77 -8.11
CA SER A 276 -0.84 17.47 -6.69
C SER A 276 0.52 17.03 -6.14
N GLU A 277 0.97 17.68 -5.11
CA GLU A 277 2.21 17.31 -4.41
C GLU A 277 1.86 16.46 -3.19
N THR A 278 2.54 15.34 -3.05
CA THR A 278 2.35 14.43 -1.92
C THR A 278 3.38 14.74 -0.84
N VAL A 279 2.92 15.03 0.37
CA VAL A 279 3.76 15.34 1.52
C VAL A 279 3.34 14.52 2.74
N SER A 280 4.28 14.27 3.65
CA SER A 280 4.01 13.56 4.89
C SER A 280 3.76 14.54 6.02
N LEU A 281 2.79 14.25 6.87
CA LEU A 281 2.54 14.98 8.11
C LEU A 281 2.26 13.97 9.24
N GLY A 282 3.27 13.70 10.05
CA GLY A 282 3.24 12.63 11.05
C GLY A 282 3.07 11.24 10.42
N ASN A 283 2.03 10.51 10.81
CA ASN A 283 1.77 9.16 10.28
C ASN A 283 0.91 9.13 9.00
N VAL A 284 0.41 10.27 8.54
CA VAL A 284 -0.48 10.34 7.38
C VAL A 284 0.19 10.99 6.19
N THR A 285 -0.34 10.72 5.02
CA THR A 285 0.07 11.31 3.76
C THR A 285 -0.94 12.37 3.34
N LEU A 286 -0.50 13.55 2.93
CA LEU A 286 -1.36 14.61 2.40
C LEU A 286 -1.12 14.75 0.90
N ARG A 287 -2.18 14.78 0.11
CA ARG A 287 -2.16 15.14 -1.31
C ARG A 287 -2.61 16.59 -1.43
N LEU A 288 -1.65 17.49 -1.56
CA LEU A 288 -1.92 18.92 -1.63
C LEU A 288 -2.38 19.32 -3.02
N SER A 289 -3.64 19.72 -3.14
CA SER A 289 -4.21 20.26 -4.38
C SER A 289 -3.95 21.77 -4.48
N ASP A 290 -3.73 22.25 -5.73
CA ASP A 290 -3.55 23.68 -6.08
C ASP A 290 -2.30 24.36 -5.46
N THR A 291 -1.15 23.69 -5.54
CA THR A 291 0.14 24.25 -5.11
C THR A 291 0.61 25.45 -5.96
N ALA A 292 0.03 25.67 -7.16
CA ALA A 292 0.37 26.80 -8.03
C ALA A 292 0.06 28.16 -7.38
N GLY A 293 -1.06 28.28 -6.65
CA GLY A 293 -1.39 29.46 -5.87
C GLY A 293 -0.53 29.69 -4.62
N LEU A 294 0.23 28.68 -4.20
CA LEU A 294 1.13 28.75 -3.04
C LEU A 294 2.57 29.14 -3.41
N ARG A 295 2.97 28.91 -4.69
CA ARG A 295 4.33 29.18 -5.18
C ARG A 295 4.52 30.56 -5.78
N ASP A 296 3.46 31.17 -6.35
CA ASP A 296 3.51 32.50 -6.97
C ASP A 296 3.10 33.57 -5.95
N THR A 297 4.07 34.30 -5.46
CA THR A 297 3.90 35.57 -4.72
C THR A 297 3.77 36.69 -5.71
N GLU A 298 2.77 37.57 -5.45
CA GLU A 298 2.57 38.89 -5.96
C GLU A 298 1.89 39.06 -7.34
N ASP A 299 0.73 39.70 -7.25
CA ASP A 299 -0.01 40.48 -8.26
C ASP A 299 -0.73 39.76 -9.42
N ALA A 300 -2.01 40.11 -9.43
CA ALA A 300 -3.02 39.93 -10.46
C ALA A 300 -3.75 38.56 -10.50
N VAL A 301 -4.98 38.66 -10.09
CA VAL A 301 -6.17 37.83 -10.30
C VAL A 301 -6.84 37.41 -8.99
N GLU A 302 -7.16 38.38 -8.15
CA GLU A 302 -7.88 38.14 -6.87
C GLU A 302 -9.26 37.47 -7.07
N GLN A 303 -9.96 37.71 -8.16
CA GLN A 303 -11.31 37.15 -8.38
C GLN A 303 -11.33 35.75 -8.95
N ILE A 304 -10.35 35.37 -9.78
CA ILE A 304 -10.21 33.95 -10.29
C ILE A 304 -9.65 33.04 -9.18
N GLY A 305 -8.85 33.60 -8.27
CA GLY A 305 -8.30 32.87 -7.12
C GLY A 305 -9.36 32.45 -6.10
N VAL A 306 -10.35 33.30 -5.80
CA VAL A 306 -11.41 33.02 -4.83
C VAL A 306 -12.31 31.87 -5.31
N ALA A 307 -12.77 31.87 -6.55
CA ALA A 307 -13.64 30.82 -7.08
C ALA A 307 -12.94 29.46 -7.18
N ARG A 308 -11.61 29.44 -7.45
CA ARG A 308 -10.80 28.20 -7.43
C ARG A 308 -10.59 27.70 -6.01
N ALA A 309 -10.29 28.60 -5.07
CA ALA A 309 -10.15 28.24 -3.66
C ALA A 309 -11.44 27.66 -3.08
N ASP A 310 -12.61 28.25 -3.42
CA ASP A 310 -13.91 27.72 -3.00
C ASP A 310 -14.17 26.32 -3.55
N ALA A 311 -13.88 26.08 -4.83
CA ALA A 311 -14.03 24.76 -5.44
C ALA A 311 -13.05 23.73 -4.87
N ALA A 312 -11.85 24.16 -4.46
CA ALA A 312 -10.87 23.31 -3.79
C ALA A 312 -11.33 22.93 -2.37
N ILE A 313 -11.87 23.88 -1.60
CA ILE A 313 -12.45 23.63 -0.27
C ILE A 313 -13.60 22.60 -0.35
N ASP A 314 -14.46 22.71 -1.38
CA ASP A 314 -15.62 21.79 -1.52
C ASP A 314 -15.22 20.36 -1.91
N ARG A 315 -14.04 20.16 -2.51
CA ARG A 315 -13.53 18.83 -2.90
C ARG A 315 -12.60 18.21 -1.88
N ALA A 316 -11.97 19.04 -1.05
CA ALA A 316 -10.99 18.59 -0.09
C ALA A 316 -11.63 17.73 1.01
N GLU A 317 -10.95 16.66 1.37
CA GLU A 317 -11.27 15.84 2.55
C GLU A 317 -10.75 16.49 3.83
N LEU A 318 -9.62 17.22 3.72
CA LEU A 318 -9.00 17.97 4.80
C LEU A 318 -8.76 19.41 4.34
N VAL A 319 -9.27 20.37 5.11
CA VAL A 319 -9.06 21.80 4.88
C VAL A 319 -8.18 22.35 5.98
N LEU A 320 -6.95 22.76 5.65
CA LEU A 320 -6.05 23.46 6.55
C LEU A 320 -6.25 24.97 6.36
N ALA A 321 -7.10 25.56 7.19
CA ALA A 321 -7.47 26.97 7.13
C ALA A 321 -6.49 27.80 7.97
N VAL A 322 -5.56 28.48 7.30
CA VAL A 322 -4.48 29.23 7.95
C VAL A 322 -4.93 30.67 8.23
N LEU A 323 -4.85 31.06 9.50
CA LEU A 323 -5.15 32.40 9.99
C LEU A 323 -3.93 33.01 10.67
N ASP A 324 -3.81 34.33 10.57
CA ASP A 324 -2.79 35.10 11.31
C ASP A 324 -3.24 35.31 12.76
N GLY A 325 -2.64 34.57 13.70
CA GLY A 325 -2.95 34.69 15.12
C GLY A 325 -2.53 36.01 15.75
N SER A 326 -1.64 36.80 15.10
CA SER A 326 -1.14 38.05 15.60
C SER A 326 -1.98 39.28 15.21
N LEU A 327 -3.09 39.08 14.50
CA LEU A 327 -3.96 40.15 14.04
C LEU A 327 -5.40 39.98 14.55
N GLU A 328 -6.08 41.09 14.78
CA GLU A 328 -7.53 41.07 14.93
C GLU A 328 -8.19 40.78 13.56
N PRO A 329 -9.23 39.93 13.53
CA PRO A 329 -9.89 39.56 12.28
C PRO A 329 -10.71 40.72 11.70
N ASP A 330 -10.52 40.98 10.42
CA ASP A 330 -11.36 41.91 9.64
C ASP A 330 -12.65 41.20 9.13
N GLU A 331 -13.52 41.96 8.45
CA GLU A 331 -14.76 41.42 7.87
C GLU A 331 -14.53 40.30 6.86
N ARG A 332 -13.40 40.30 6.15
CA ARG A 332 -13.03 39.25 5.18
C ARG A 332 -12.69 37.94 5.88
N VAL A 333 -11.97 37.99 7.00
CA VAL A 333 -11.67 36.84 7.83
C VAL A 333 -12.94 36.23 8.41
N VAL A 334 -13.87 37.07 8.89
CA VAL A 334 -15.17 36.61 9.41
C VAL A 334 -15.98 35.93 8.30
N ALA A 335 -16.07 36.52 7.12
CA ALA A 335 -16.76 35.92 5.98
C ALA A 335 -16.12 34.60 5.54
N PHE A 336 -14.79 34.51 5.60
CA PHE A 336 -14.07 33.24 5.32
C PHE A 336 -14.41 32.15 6.34
N LEU A 337 -14.44 32.47 7.63
CA LEU A 337 -14.85 31.52 8.68
C LEU A 337 -16.29 31.01 8.46
N GLU A 338 -17.23 31.90 8.11
CA GLU A 338 -18.61 31.51 7.77
C GLU A 338 -18.67 30.60 6.53
N ARG A 339 -17.80 30.81 5.55
CA ARG A 339 -17.65 29.92 4.38
C ARG A 339 -17.16 28.53 4.77
N LEU A 340 -16.16 28.44 5.67
CA LEU A 340 -15.59 27.17 6.15
C LEU A 340 -16.59 26.29 6.89
N LYS A 341 -17.58 26.87 7.59
CA LYS A 341 -18.66 26.12 8.26
C LYS A 341 -19.51 25.29 7.28
N ARG A 342 -19.44 25.58 5.97
CA ARG A 342 -20.17 24.87 4.90
C ARG A 342 -19.30 23.87 4.15
N ALA A 343 -18.02 23.72 4.52
CA ALA A 343 -17.14 22.76 3.89
C ALA A 343 -17.61 21.32 4.16
N CYS A 344 -17.49 20.46 3.16
CA CYS A 344 -17.86 19.04 3.28
C CYS A 344 -16.81 18.22 4.02
N GLY A 345 -15.55 18.63 3.91
CA GLY A 345 -14.42 17.94 4.55
C GLY A 345 -14.17 18.38 5.99
N THR A 346 -13.23 17.71 6.63
CA THR A 346 -12.74 18.08 7.97
C THR A 346 -11.98 19.40 7.91
N VAL A 347 -12.40 20.40 8.68
CA VAL A 347 -11.74 21.70 8.75
C VAL A 347 -10.86 21.75 10.00
N VAL A 348 -9.58 22.05 9.79
CA VAL A 348 -8.62 22.38 10.83
C VAL A 348 -8.24 23.83 10.73
N ILE A 349 -8.56 24.61 11.74
CA ILE A 349 -8.11 26.01 11.85
C ILE A 349 -6.68 26.03 12.36
N VAL A 350 -5.78 26.61 11.57
CA VAL A 350 -4.37 26.75 11.90
C VAL A 350 -4.09 28.20 12.24
N LEU A 351 -4.04 28.52 13.52
CA LEU A 351 -3.61 29.84 14.01
C LEU A 351 -2.08 29.93 13.93
N ASN A 352 -1.60 30.56 12.90
CA ASN A 352 -0.17 30.72 12.62
C ASN A 352 0.40 31.96 13.29
N LYS A 353 1.73 32.08 13.29
CA LYS A 353 2.52 33.19 13.83
C LYS A 353 2.51 33.29 15.37
N GLN A 354 2.54 32.15 16.04
CA GLN A 354 2.65 32.06 17.51
C GLN A 354 3.98 32.62 18.07
N ASP A 355 4.93 32.93 17.19
CA ASP A 355 6.15 33.70 17.51
C ASP A 355 5.86 35.19 17.87
N ARG A 356 4.57 35.61 17.79
CA ARG A 356 4.09 36.94 18.09
C ARG A 356 2.99 36.91 19.13
N ASP A 357 2.64 38.10 19.66
CA ASP A 357 1.51 38.25 20.56
C ASP A 357 0.21 37.83 19.86
N THR A 358 -0.57 36.97 20.53
CA THR A 358 -1.86 36.49 20.01
C THR A 358 -2.93 37.55 20.23
N LEU A 359 -3.46 38.12 19.14
CA LEU A 359 -4.55 39.08 19.16
C LEU A 359 -5.87 38.50 18.64
N PHE A 360 -5.85 37.32 18.03
CA PHE A 360 -7.04 36.68 17.45
C PHE A 360 -7.99 36.19 18.54
N PRO A 361 -9.27 36.63 18.56
CA PRO A 361 -10.24 36.25 19.57
C PRO A 361 -10.72 34.82 19.38
N THR A 362 -10.37 33.93 20.29
CA THR A 362 -10.71 32.50 20.24
C THR A 362 -12.22 32.21 20.24
N ALA A 363 -13.02 33.16 20.74
CA ALA A 363 -14.50 33.05 20.72
C ALA A 363 -15.08 32.89 19.31
N LEU A 364 -14.43 33.45 18.28
CA LEU A 364 -14.85 33.26 16.87
C LEU A 364 -14.60 31.87 16.30
N LEU A 365 -13.81 31.07 17.00
CA LEU A 365 -13.46 29.70 16.60
C LEU A 365 -14.25 28.64 17.36
N ALA A 366 -15.20 29.03 18.21
CA ALA A 366 -15.97 28.12 19.06
C ALA A 366 -16.80 27.08 18.27
N ASP A 367 -17.15 27.40 17.02
CA ASP A 367 -17.90 26.51 16.14
C ASP A 367 -17.01 25.47 15.41
N PHE A 368 -15.68 25.56 15.53
CA PHE A 368 -14.74 24.65 14.89
C PHE A 368 -14.18 23.66 15.91
N SER A 369 -14.36 22.36 15.63
CA SER A 369 -13.91 21.27 16.51
C SER A 369 -12.38 21.12 16.58
N HIS A 370 -11.68 21.57 15.52
CA HIS A 370 -10.24 21.37 15.39
C HIS A 370 -9.54 22.70 15.19
N VAL A 371 -8.87 23.17 16.21
CA VAL A 371 -8.09 24.41 16.22
C VAL A 371 -6.70 24.09 16.76
N VAL A 372 -5.68 24.50 16.04
CA VAL A 372 -4.29 24.32 16.42
C VAL A 372 -3.50 25.61 16.23
N THR A 373 -2.52 25.81 17.09
CA THR A 373 -1.61 26.96 17.05
C THR A 373 -0.23 26.52 16.60
N VAL A 374 0.39 27.26 15.66
CA VAL A 374 1.69 26.93 15.09
C VAL A 374 2.57 28.17 14.89
N SER A 375 3.87 27.98 14.83
CA SER A 375 4.83 28.96 14.26
C SER A 375 5.49 28.34 13.03
N ALA A 376 4.83 28.49 11.89
CA ALA A 376 5.34 27.92 10.63
C ALA A 376 6.72 28.49 10.25
N ARG A 377 7.05 29.71 10.66
CA ARG A 377 8.35 30.34 10.42
C ARG A 377 9.47 29.67 11.20
N GLU A 378 9.19 29.21 12.42
CA GLU A 378 10.16 28.53 13.29
C GLU A 378 10.16 27.02 13.08
N GLY A 379 9.30 26.53 12.20
CA GLY A 379 9.12 25.07 11.93
C GLY A 379 8.37 24.35 13.05
N GLU A 380 7.75 25.07 13.98
CA GLU A 380 6.99 24.50 15.09
C GLU A 380 5.56 24.14 14.63
N ILE A 381 5.43 22.97 14.01
CA ILE A 381 4.16 22.42 13.50
C ILE A 381 3.80 21.05 14.11
N SER A 382 4.48 20.65 15.18
CA SER A 382 4.26 19.36 15.84
C SER A 382 2.80 19.17 16.28
N ALA A 383 2.18 20.20 16.87
CA ALA A 383 0.77 20.16 17.27
C ALA A 383 -0.18 19.92 16.08
N LEU A 384 0.11 20.49 14.91
CA LEU A 384 -0.65 20.22 13.69
C LEU A 384 -0.46 18.77 13.25
N SER A 385 0.76 18.27 13.27
CA SER A 385 1.10 16.89 12.93
C SER A 385 0.39 15.88 13.82
N GLU A 386 0.40 16.12 15.15
CA GLU A 386 -0.29 15.29 16.13
C GLU A 386 -1.81 15.31 15.94
N LEU A 387 -2.40 16.49 15.75
CA LEU A 387 -3.84 16.63 15.51
C LEU A 387 -4.28 15.90 14.25
N VAL A 388 -3.59 16.13 13.12
CA VAL A 388 -3.94 15.47 11.85
C VAL A 388 -3.73 13.97 11.94
N SER A 389 -2.65 13.50 12.55
CA SER A 389 -2.46 12.07 12.81
C SER A 389 -3.60 11.50 13.66
N ALA A 390 -3.98 12.16 14.76
CA ALA A 390 -5.08 11.71 15.62
C ALA A 390 -6.42 11.63 14.88
N LEU A 391 -6.73 12.57 13.98
CA LEU A 391 -7.97 12.56 13.21
C LEU A 391 -8.18 11.30 12.37
N TYR A 392 -7.10 10.68 11.92
CA TYR A 392 -7.17 9.55 10.99
C TYR A 392 -6.64 8.23 11.55
N THR A 393 -5.84 8.26 12.64
CA THR A 393 -5.17 7.06 13.17
C THR A 393 -5.35 6.85 14.67
N ALA A 394 -6.21 7.64 15.38
CA ALA A 394 -6.29 7.65 16.84
C ALA A 394 -6.57 6.30 17.50
N ASP A 395 -7.42 5.46 16.89
CA ASP A 395 -7.90 4.21 17.47
C ASP A 395 -7.22 2.96 16.85
N ILE A 396 -6.17 3.15 16.03
CA ILE A 396 -5.55 2.07 15.27
C ILE A 396 -4.04 2.07 15.48
N ASP A 397 -3.50 0.96 15.99
CA ASP A 397 -2.07 0.69 15.94
C ASP A 397 -1.70 0.13 14.56
N LEU A 398 -1.12 0.99 13.71
CA LEU A 398 -0.77 0.66 12.33
C LEU A 398 0.10 -0.60 12.17
N ARG A 399 0.81 -1.00 13.21
CA ARG A 399 1.69 -2.16 13.19
C ARG A 399 1.04 -3.41 13.74
N HIS A 400 0.21 -3.29 14.78
CA HIS A 400 -0.28 -4.44 15.54
C HIS A 400 -1.73 -4.79 15.20
N ASP A 401 -2.51 -3.86 14.68
CA ASP A 401 -3.88 -4.10 14.28
C ASP A 401 -3.98 -4.58 12.81
N ALA A 402 -5.09 -5.25 12.49
CA ALA A 402 -5.44 -5.60 11.13
C ALA A 402 -6.02 -4.36 10.43
N VAL A 403 -5.30 -3.84 9.45
CA VAL A 403 -5.71 -2.62 8.71
C VAL A 403 -5.83 -2.92 7.23
N VAL A 404 -6.94 -2.50 6.63
CA VAL A 404 -7.18 -2.54 5.18
C VAL A 404 -6.37 -1.43 4.53
N ALA A 405 -5.41 -1.80 3.67
CA ALA A 405 -4.39 -0.87 3.16
C ALA A 405 -4.61 -0.40 1.72
N ASN A 406 -5.48 -1.07 0.93
CA ASN A 406 -5.74 -0.72 -0.45
C ASN A 406 -7.20 -0.90 -0.86
N ALA A 407 -7.60 -0.25 -1.97
CA ALA A 407 -8.97 -0.22 -2.47
C ALA A 407 -9.50 -1.62 -2.87
N ARG A 408 -8.63 -2.53 -3.37
CA ARG A 408 -9.01 -3.90 -3.72
C ARG A 408 -9.51 -4.67 -2.50
N GLN A 409 -8.73 -4.62 -1.41
CA GLN A 409 -9.07 -5.28 -0.13
C GLN A 409 -10.38 -4.72 0.44
N PHE A 410 -10.53 -3.38 0.43
CA PHE A 410 -11.76 -2.71 0.87
C PHE A 410 -12.97 -3.13 0.04
N ALA A 411 -12.87 -3.10 -1.29
CA ALA A 411 -13.97 -3.50 -2.18
C ALA A 411 -14.40 -4.96 -1.96
N ALA A 412 -13.45 -5.87 -1.72
CA ALA A 412 -13.74 -7.26 -1.40
C ALA A 412 -14.54 -7.39 -0.09
N LEU A 413 -14.13 -6.69 0.97
CA LEU A 413 -14.85 -6.70 2.25
C LEU A 413 -16.24 -6.07 2.15
N ILE A 414 -16.43 -5.00 1.38
CA ILE A 414 -17.75 -4.41 1.15
C ILE A 414 -18.67 -5.37 0.41
N ARG A 415 -18.18 -6.10 -0.61
CA ARG A 415 -18.97 -7.16 -1.27
C ARG A 415 -19.34 -8.28 -0.28
N ALA A 416 -18.43 -8.66 0.60
CA ALA A 416 -18.72 -9.65 1.65
C ALA A 416 -19.82 -9.18 2.60
N VAL A 417 -19.79 -7.91 3.06
CA VAL A 417 -20.84 -7.33 3.91
C VAL A 417 -22.19 -7.33 3.19
N GLN A 418 -22.23 -6.90 1.92
CA GLN A 418 -23.47 -6.89 1.13
C GLN A 418 -24.06 -8.30 0.94
N ALA A 419 -23.21 -9.28 0.68
CA ALA A 419 -23.63 -10.68 0.57
C ALA A 419 -24.14 -11.23 1.91
N LEU A 420 -23.51 -10.90 3.04
CA LEU A 420 -23.98 -11.25 4.37
C LEU A 420 -25.34 -10.61 4.71
N ASP A 421 -25.55 -9.36 4.30
CA ASP A 421 -26.86 -8.71 4.44
C ASP A 421 -27.93 -9.46 3.65
N ALA A 422 -27.64 -9.87 2.42
CA ALA A 422 -28.56 -10.65 1.58
C ALA A 422 -28.86 -12.01 2.21
N ALA A 423 -27.84 -12.73 2.70
CA ALA A 423 -28.02 -14.02 3.38
C ALA A 423 -28.91 -13.91 4.62
N ILE A 424 -28.69 -12.90 5.47
CA ILE A 424 -29.51 -12.64 6.66
C ILE A 424 -30.94 -12.28 6.28
N ALA A 425 -31.13 -11.42 5.27
CA ALA A 425 -32.46 -11.05 4.79
C ALA A 425 -33.23 -12.24 4.20
N ALA A 426 -32.53 -13.16 3.49
CA ALA A 426 -33.13 -14.38 2.97
C ALA A 426 -33.64 -15.29 4.11
N LEU A 427 -32.85 -15.46 5.19
CA LEU A 427 -33.28 -16.20 6.38
C LEU A 427 -34.49 -15.54 7.05
N ASP A 428 -34.49 -14.22 7.21
CA ASP A 428 -35.59 -13.45 7.80
C ASP A 428 -36.87 -13.54 6.97
N ALA A 429 -36.75 -13.68 5.65
CA ALA A 429 -37.86 -13.88 4.73
C ALA A 429 -38.36 -15.34 4.65
N GLY A 430 -37.73 -16.29 5.34
CA GLY A 430 -38.08 -17.70 5.31
C GLY A 430 -37.73 -18.39 3.98
N VAL A 431 -36.74 -17.88 3.26
CA VAL A 431 -36.21 -18.51 2.05
C VAL A 431 -35.59 -19.87 2.41
N PRO A 432 -35.80 -20.94 1.61
CA PRO A 432 -35.16 -22.23 1.85
C PRO A 432 -33.64 -22.13 2.01
N LEU A 433 -33.06 -22.96 2.89
CA LEU A 433 -31.62 -22.89 3.25
C LEU A 433 -30.68 -23.11 2.05
N ASP A 434 -31.06 -23.99 1.12
CA ASP A 434 -30.33 -24.25 -0.13
C ASP A 434 -30.21 -23.02 -1.04
N ALA A 435 -31.21 -22.14 -1.00
CA ALA A 435 -31.17 -20.90 -1.76
C ALA A 435 -30.47 -19.77 -0.96
N SER A 436 -30.63 -19.71 0.37
CA SER A 436 -30.03 -18.68 1.20
C SER A 436 -28.52 -18.90 1.43
N CYS A 437 -27.99 -20.12 1.26
CA CYS A 437 -26.53 -20.37 1.38
C CYS A 437 -25.70 -19.75 0.27
N VAL A 438 -26.27 -19.47 -0.91
CA VAL A 438 -25.55 -18.88 -2.06
C VAL A 438 -24.95 -17.51 -1.71
N ASP A 439 -25.69 -16.68 -0.99
CA ASP A 439 -25.18 -15.38 -0.56
C ASP A 439 -24.05 -15.52 0.50
N ALA A 440 -24.13 -16.52 1.37
CA ALA A 440 -23.06 -16.81 2.34
C ALA A 440 -21.80 -17.35 1.61
N GLU A 441 -21.94 -18.13 0.54
CA GLU A 441 -20.81 -18.56 -0.33
C GLU A 441 -20.16 -17.37 -1.02
N LEU A 442 -20.96 -16.44 -1.55
CA LEU A 442 -20.47 -15.20 -2.16
C LEU A 442 -19.69 -14.37 -1.14
N ALA A 443 -20.17 -14.27 0.10
CA ALA A 443 -19.48 -13.59 1.17
C ALA A 443 -18.14 -14.27 1.48
N MET A 444 -18.12 -15.60 1.59
CA MET A 444 -16.89 -16.37 1.84
C MET A 444 -15.88 -16.22 0.71
N SER A 445 -16.33 -16.26 -0.53
CA SER A 445 -15.49 -16.01 -1.72
C SER A 445 -14.86 -14.61 -1.67
N ALA A 446 -15.68 -13.57 -1.40
CA ALA A 446 -15.23 -12.20 -1.35
C ALA A 446 -14.19 -11.97 -0.21
N VAL A 447 -14.38 -12.57 0.96
CA VAL A 447 -13.37 -12.54 2.05
C VAL A 447 -12.09 -13.27 1.60
N GLY A 448 -12.22 -14.40 0.91
CA GLY A 448 -11.09 -15.18 0.37
C GLY A 448 -10.25 -14.39 -0.64
N GLU A 449 -10.87 -13.46 -1.38
CA GLU A 449 -10.15 -12.59 -2.33
C GLU A 449 -9.15 -11.64 -1.63
N VAL A 450 -9.39 -11.26 -0.38
CA VAL A 450 -8.48 -10.34 0.33
C VAL A 450 -7.08 -10.95 0.44
N ASP A 451 -6.95 -12.22 0.76
CA ASP A 451 -5.66 -12.93 0.92
C ASP A 451 -5.28 -13.82 -0.27
N GLY A 452 -6.02 -13.74 -1.37
CA GLY A 452 -5.67 -14.43 -2.63
C GLY A 452 -6.19 -15.85 -2.77
N ARG A 453 -7.09 -16.33 -1.89
CA ARG A 453 -7.67 -17.69 -1.96
C ARG A 453 -8.65 -17.89 -3.12
N ALA A 454 -9.26 -16.79 -3.57
CA ALA A 454 -10.29 -16.79 -4.63
C ALA A 454 -10.03 -15.70 -5.68
N VAL A 455 -8.77 -15.34 -5.95
CA VAL A 455 -8.39 -14.28 -6.90
C VAL A 455 -8.04 -14.90 -8.25
N GLY A 456 -8.56 -14.29 -9.33
CA GLY A 456 -8.20 -14.68 -10.69
C GLY A 456 -6.74 -14.35 -11.02
N GLU A 457 -6.14 -15.16 -11.91
CA GLU A 457 -4.74 -15.02 -12.34
C GLU A 457 -4.44 -13.62 -12.92
N ASP A 458 -5.41 -13.00 -13.61
CA ASP A 458 -5.26 -11.67 -14.21
C ASP A 458 -5.02 -10.58 -13.14
N ILE A 459 -5.72 -10.65 -12.01
CA ILE A 459 -5.57 -9.68 -10.90
C ILE A 459 -4.21 -9.87 -10.24
N VAL A 460 -3.79 -11.12 -10.03
CA VAL A 460 -2.47 -11.45 -9.48
C VAL A 460 -1.36 -10.92 -10.40
N ALA A 461 -1.49 -11.15 -11.72
CA ALA A 461 -0.54 -10.65 -12.70
C ALA A 461 -0.45 -9.11 -12.70
N ASP A 462 -1.59 -8.42 -12.62
CA ASP A 462 -1.63 -6.95 -12.55
C ASP A 462 -0.91 -6.42 -11.31
N ILE A 463 -1.19 -6.97 -10.12
CA ILE A 463 -0.52 -6.58 -8.87
C ILE A 463 1.01 -6.71 -9.00
N PHE A 464 1.52 -7.85 -9.48
CA PHE A 464 2.96 -8.08 -9.58
C PHE A 464 3.64 -7.28 -10.69
N SER A 465 2.90 -6.84 -11.72
CA SER A 465 3.44 -6.00 -12.79
C SER A 465 3.98 -4.64 -12.29
N HIS A 466 3.48 -4.17 -11.15
CA HIS A 466 3.89 -2.92 -10.51
C HIS A 466 5.13 -3.07 -9.59
N PHE A 467 5.59 -4.30 -9.35
CA PHE A 467 6.76 -4.55 -8.52
C PHE A 467 8.06 -4.28 -9.28
N CYS A 468 9.14 -4.02 -8.53
CA CYS A 468 10.47 -3.93 -9.11
C CYS A 468 10.94 -5.29 -9.65
N VAL A 469 11.69 -5.30 -10.76
CA VAL A 469 12.41 -6.48 -11.24
C VAL A 469 13.48 -6.87 -10.20
N GLY A 470 13.50 -8.17 -9.82
CA GLY A 470 14.42 -8.66 -8.78
C GLY A 470 13.77 -8.85 -7.40
N LYS A 471 12.43 -8.61 -7.31
CA LYS A 471 11.61 -8.83 -6.13
C LYS A 471 10.47 -9.80 -6.42
#